data_e14f473c1f27e0dda56d30d583b9dc18
#
_entry.id   e14f473c1f27e0dda56d30d583b9dc18
#
_cell.length_a   1.000
_cell.length_b   1.000
_cell.length_c   1.000
_cell.angle_alpha   90.00
_cell.angle_beta   90.00
_cell.angle_gamma   90.00
#
_symmetry.space_group_name_H-M   'P 1'
#
loop_
_entity.id
_entity.type
_entity.pdbx_description
1 polymer ?
#
loop_
_entity_poly.entity_id
_entity_poly.type
_entity_poly.pdbx_seq_one_letter_code
_entity_poly.pdbx_strand_id
1 'polypeptide(L)'
;VKEDPGYFDYWPYENRPKIEWPNGAKMAFWVAPNIEFYELNPPANPQRAPWPTPSPSLPGYTVRDWGNRVGHVRQMELLDKYGIRGSISLSTALCDHHPEIIELCKERNWEFFSHGIYNTRYTYGMSEDQERDMIRDSMETIYKHTGQKCAGYLAPALSHSDYTLDLFAEVGTELFGDEGGIYTCDLFHDDQPTPIKTRSNKKFVSIPYSLEMNDTIAYVVNKIEPQRYGQQIKDNFDRLYAEGANSGTIMCIPTHNYQVSYPHRMKAFEEALDYITGHDDVWVTTGREIAEYFIENYYDAAAADIAAKQGAA
;
A
#
# COMPACT_ATOMS: atom_id res chain seq x y z
N VAL A 1 17.14 11.92 -25.92
CA VAL A 1 15.89 11.16 -25.75
C VAL A 1 15.52 11.23 -24.29
N LYS A 2 14.30 11.69 -24.00
CA LYS A 2 13.78 11.72 -22.64
C LYS A 2 13.11 10.36 -22.40
N GLU A 3 13.69 9.54 -21.54
CA GLU A 3 13.05 8.30 -21.10
C GLU A 3 12.17 8.64 -19.90
N ASP A 4 10.90 8.26 -19.95
CA ASP A 4 9.96 8.32 -18.83
C ASP A 4 9.22 6.99 -18.72
N PRO A 5 8.59 6.69 -17.56
CA PRO A 5 7.92 5.40 -17.35
C PRO A 5 6.69 5.17 -18.23
N GLY A 6 6.16 6.19 -18.89
CA GLY A 6 4.94 6.12 -19.71
C GLY A 6 3.61 6.07 -18.95
N TYR A 7 3.63 5.72 -17.67
CA TYR A 7 2.43 5.59 -16.83
C TYR A 7 1.91 6.93 -16.29
N PHE A 8 2.77 7.94 -16.16
CA PHE A 8 2.43 9.25 -15.61
C PHE A 8 3.30 10.34 -16.22
N ASP A 9 2.75 11.56 -16.28
CA ASP A 9 3.50 12.75 -16.64
C ASP A 9 4.03 13.44 -15.37
N TYR A 10 5.12 14.18 -15.49
CA TYR A 10 5.59 15.03 -14.40
C TYR A 10 4.54 16.09 -14.08
N TRP A 11 4.02 16.09 -12.86
CA TRP A 11 3.05 17.03 -12.37
C TRP A 11 3.70 17.98 -11.36
N PRO A 12 4.04 19.23 -11.75
CA PRO A 12 4.61 20.19 -10.81
C PRO A 12 3.74 20.35 -9.56
N TYR A 13 4.36 20.36 -8.39
CA TYR A 13 3.63 20.47 -7.12
C TYR A 13 2.94 21.83 -6.96
N GLU A 14 3.56 22.91 -7.48
CA GLU A 14 3.03 24.26 -7.39
C GLU A 14 1.79 24.46 -8.27
N ASN A 15 0.82 25.20 -7.72
CA ASN A 15 -0.40 25.58 -8.43
C ASN A 15 -1.24 24.41 -8.94
N ARG A 16 -1.28 23.31 -8.20
CA ARG A 16 -2.21 22.21 -8.43
C ARG A 16 -3.63 22.62 -8.01
N PRO A 17 -4.69 22.01 -8.58
CA PRO A 17 -6.03 22.07 -8.01
C PRO A 17 -6.01 21.66 -6.54
N LYS A 18 -6.69 22.45 -5.69
CA LYS A 18 -6.72 22.19 -4.26
C LYS A 18 -7.54 20.93 -3.98
N ILE A 19 -6.97 20.01 -3.17
CA ILE A 19 -7.69 18.86 -2.62
C ILE A 19 -8.25 19.27 -1.25
N GLU A 20 -9.50 18.92 -1.00
CA GLU A 20 -10.17 19.06 0.29
C GLU A 20 -10.69 17.69 0.71
N TRP A 21 -10.18 17.18 1.81
CA TRP A 21 -10.62 15.88 2.33
C TRP A 21 -11.98 15.98 3.05
N PRO A 22 -12.69 14.87 3.26
CA PRO A 22 -13.96 14.86 4.00
C PRO A 22 -13.89 15.61 5.33
N ASN A 23 -14.97 16.30 5.67
CA ASN A 23 -15.11 17.09 6.91
C ASN A 23 -14.06 18.21 7.09
N GLY A 24 -13.43 18.65 6.02
CA GLY A 24 -12.41 19.70 6.06
C GLY A 24 -11.07 19.23 6.63
N ALA A 25 -10.82 17.93 6.65
CA ALA A 25 -9.56 17.39 7.11
C ALA A 25 -8.40 17.88 6.23
N LYS A 26 -7.27 18.19 6.88
CA LYS A 26 -6.04 18.63 6.23
C LYS A 26 -5.26 17.48 5.63
N MET A 27 -5.38 16.29 6.24
CA MET A 27 -4.62 15.10 5.86
C MET A 27 -5.51 13.87 5.87
N ALA A 28 -5.32 13.00 4.89
CA ALA A 28 -5.77 11.62 4.96
C ALA A 28 -4.65 10.76 5.58
N PHE A 29 -4.98 9.99 6.60
CA PHE A 29 -4.05 9.11 7.29
C PHE A 29 -4.53 7.65 7.20
N TRP A 30 -3.63 6.77 6.82
CA TRP A 30 -3.92 5.35 6.74
C TRP A 30 -2.72 4.49 7.13
N VAL A 31 -3.00 3.29 7.61
CA VAL A 31 -1.99 2.30 7.97
C VAL A 31 -2.15 1.11 7.03
N ALA A 32 -1.04 0.66 6.47
CA ALA A 32 -0.99 -0.48 5.55
C ALA A 32 -0.25 -1.68 6.17
N PRO A 33 -0.95 -2.56 6.92
CA PRO A 33 -0.36 -3.80 7.39
C PRO A 33 -0.04 -4.72 6.22
N ASN A 34 1.25 -5.05 6.02
CA ASN A 34 1.67 -6.12 5.14
C ASN A 34 1.56 -7.44 5.89
N ILE A 35 0.62 -8.28 5.49
CA ILE A 35 0.45 -9.62 6.03
C ILE A 35 0.90 -10.61 4.97
N GLU A 36 2.11 -11.09 5.14
CA GLU A 36 2.84 -11.81 4.12
C GLU A 36 2.99 -13.30 4.45
N PHE A 37 3.02 -14.11 3.40
CA PHE A 37 3.40 -15.51 3.49
C PHE A 37 4.63 -15.78 2.64
N TYR A 38 5.65 -16.38 3.26
CA TYR A 38 6.89 -16.78 2.60
C TYR A 38 6.93 -18.30 2.49
N GLU A 39 7.32 -18.79 1.34
CA GLU A 39 7.53 -20.24 1.16
C GLU A 39 8.79 -20.71 1.90
N LEU A 40 8.76 -21.89 2.48
CA LEU A 40 9.94 -22.53 3.08
C LEU A 40 10.99 -22.85 2.00
N ASN A 41 10.53 -23.28 0.82
CA ASN A 41 11.35 -23.58 -0.35
C ASN A 41 10.96 -22.64 -1.50
N PRO A 42 11.31 -21.34 -1.42
CA PRO A 42 10.95 -20.39 -2.46
C PRO A 42 11.67 -20.72 -3.77
N PRO A 43 11.07 -20.37 -4.92
CA PRO A 43 11.74 -20.49 -6.20
C PRO A 43 13.01 -19.63 -6.23
N ALA A 44 14.02 -20.09 -6.95
CA ALA A 44 15.23 -19.29 -7.18
C ALA A 44 14.89 -18.03 -7.95
N ASN A 45 15.31 -16.88 -7.45
CA ASN A 45 15.18 -15.61 -8.15
C ASN A 45 16.47 -14.78 -8.04
N PRO A 46 17.37 -14.86 -9.06
CA PRO A 46 18.64 -14.15 -9.02
C PRO A 46 18.50 -12.63 -9.18
N GLN A 47 17.35 -12.12 -9.62
CA GLN A 47 17.11 -10.69 -9.83
C GLN A 47 16.75 -9.95 -8.54
N ARG A 48 16.47 -10.68 -7.46
CA ARG A 48 16.16 -10.08 -6.17
C ARG A 48 17.42 -9.71 -5.39
N ALA A 49 18.01 -8.61 -5.69
CA ALA A 49 18.99 -7.95 -4.85
C ALA A 49 18.31 -6.77 -4.10
N PRO A 50 18.59 -6.48 -2.83
CA PRO A 50 19.60 -7.14 -1.98
C PRO A 50 19.07 -8.32 -1.14
N TRP A 51 17.91 -8.87 -1.45
CA TRP A 51 17.23 -9.88 -0.65
C TRP A 51 17.35 -11.30 -1.28
N PRO A 52 18.54 -11.93 -1.25
CA PRO A 52 18.63 -13.31 -1.71
C PRO A 52 17.73 -14.20 -0.85
N THR A 53 16.94 -15.05 -1.49
CA THR A 53 16.09 -15.99 -0.79
C THR A 53 16.71 -17.39 -0.88
N PRO A 54 17.37 -17.90 0.17
CA PRO A 54 17.89 -19.26 0.18
C PRO A 54 16.74 -20.27 0.17
N SER A 55 17.01 -21.48 -0.31
CA SER A 55 16.07 -22.59 -0.26
C SER A 55 16.78 -23.83 0.32
N PRO A 56 16.29 -24.39 1.45
CA PRO A 56 15.20 -23.89 2.29
C PRO A 56 15.56 -22.63 3.07
N SER A 57 14.57 -21.79 3.37
CA SER A 57 14.74 -20.58 4.17
C SER A 57 13.97 -20.67 5.49
N LEU A 58 14.47 -21.47 6.42
CA LEU A 58 13.82 -21.64 7.73
C LEU A 58 13.70 -20.36 8.53
N PRO A 59 14.74 -19.50 8.67
CA PRO A 59 14.60 -18.21 9.33
C PRO A 59 13.62 -17.28 8.62
N GLY A 60 13.64 -17.21 7.29
CA GLY A 60 12.71 -16.40 6.49
C GLY A 60 11.27 -16.80 6.70
N TYR A 61 11.00 -18.11 6.69
CA TYR A 61 9.67 -18.66 6.94
C TYR A 61 9.21 -18.38 8.38
N THR A 62 10.00 -18.75 9.38
CA THR A 62 9.59 -18.70 10.79
C THR A 62 9.41 -17.29 11.34
N VAL A 63 10.15 -16.31 10.84
CA VAL A 63 9.94 -14.88 11.22
C VAL A 63 8.56 -14.40 10.76
N ARG A 64 8.14 -14.76 9.53
CA ARG A 64 6.80 -14.40 9.04
C ARG A 64 5.72 -15.18 9.77
N ASP A 65 5.94 -16.45 10.00
CA ASP A 65 5.04 -17.31 10.79
C ASP A 65 4.85 -16.78 12.22
N TRP A 66 5.90 -16.25 12.86
CA TRP A 66 5.77 -15.53 14.13
C TRP A 66 4.87 -14.29 13.99
N GLY A 67 5.04 -13.51 12.93
CA GLY A 67 4.15 -12.39 12.62
C GLY A 67 2.70 -12.82 12.52
N ASN A 68 2.46 -13.90 11.78
CA ASN A 68 1.13 -14.46 11.57
C ASN A 68 0.52 -15.14 12.81
N ARG A 69 1.34 -15.62 13.75
CA ARG A 69 0.88 -16.23 15.02
C ARG A 69 0.64 -15.22 16.13
N VAL A 70 1.52 -14.25 16.27
CA VAL A 70 1.58 -13.36 17.45
C VAL A 70 1.51 -11.90 17.05
N GLY A 71 2.28 -11.51 16.03
CA GLY A 71 2.47 -10.12 15.65
C GLY A 71 1.18 -9.45 15.18
N HIS A 72 0.37 -10.16 14.38
CA HIS A 72 -0.88 -9.61 13.87
C HIS A 72 -1.90 -9.29 14.98
N VAL A 73 -1.97 -10.14 16.03
CA VAL A 73 -2.86 -9.89 17.18
C VAL A 73 -2.50 -8.57 17.85
N ARG A 74 -1.22 -8.38 18.17
CA ARG A 74 -0.75 -7.14 18.78
C ARG A 74 -1.00 -5.91 17.93
N GLN A 75 -0.80 -6.05 16.62
CA GLN A 75 -1.04 -4.94 15.69
C GLN A 75 -2.53 -4.62 15.60
N MET A 76 -3.40 -5.63 15.50
CA MET A 76 -4.85 -5.43 15.49
C MET A 76 -5.35 -4.76 16.78
N GLU A 77 -4.94 -5.25 17.95
CA GLU A 77 -5.30 -4.65 19.24
C GLU A 77 -4.87 -3.19 19.35
N LEU A 78 -3.68 -2.86 18.82
CA LEU A 78 -3.19 -1.50 18.81
C LEU A 78 -3.99 -0.61 17.85
N LEU A 79 -4.28 -1.06 16.65
CA LEU A 79 -5.08 -0.29 15.68
C LEU A 79 -6.52 -0.12 16.17
N ASP A 80 -7.12 -1.15 16.78
CA ASP A 80 -8.44 -1.08 17.41
C ASP A 80 -8.49 -0.01 18.52
N LYS A 81 -7.44 0.08 19.33
CA LYS A 81 -7.33 1.08 20.41
C LYS A 81 -7.46 2.52 19.89
N TYR A 82 -6.96 2.80 18.71
CA TYR A 82 -6.98 4.12 18.08
C TYR A 82 -8.05 4.27 16.99
N GLY A 83 -8.95 3.31 16.84
CA GLY A 83 -10.03 3.34 15.85
C GLY A 83 -9.54 3.31 14.40
N ILE A 84 -8.35 2.76 14.16
CA ILE A 84 -7.74 2.70 12.82
C ILE A 84 -8.14 1.40 12.13
N ARG A 85 -8.76 1.50 10.97
CA ARG A 85 -8.96 0.36 10.07
C ARG A 85 -7.71 0.18 9.21
N GLY A 86 -7.13 -1.03 9.22
CA GLY A 86 -6.00 -1.34 8.35
C GLY A 86 -6.42 -1.53 6.89
N SER A 87 -5.57 -1.10 5.97
CA SER A 87 -5.63 -1.52 4.57
C SER A 87 -4.57 -2.59 4.37
N ILE A 88 -4.99 -3.85 4.29
CA ILE A 88 -4.06 -4.98 4.28
C ILE A 88 -3.46 -5.19 2.90
N SER A 89 -2.14 -5.07 2.81
CA SER A 89 -1.34 -5.61 1.72
C SER A 89 -1.22 -7.12 1.91
N LEU A 90 -2.05 -7.90 1.18
CA LEU A 90 -2.26 -9.31 1.44
C LEU A 90 -1.52 -10.23 0.46
N SER A 91 -0.61 -11.06 0.96
CA SER A 91 -0.22 -12.27 0.23
C SER A 91 -1.38 -13.27 0.30
N THR A 92 -2.05 -13.53 -0.84
CA THR A 92 -3.33 -14.25 -0.86
C THR A 92 -3.24 -15.71 -0.44
N ALA A 93 -2.04 -16.31 -0.42
CA ALA A 93 -1.80 -17.62 0.17
C ALA A 93 -2.24 -17.71 1.65
N LEU A 94 -2.30 -16.59 2.37
CA LEU A 94 -2.82 -16.55 3.74
C LEU A 94 -4.28 -16.97 3.84
N CYS A 95 -5.08 -16.76 2.80
CA CYS A 95 -6.47 -17.20 2.77
C CYS A 95 -6.62 -18.71 2.96
N ASP A 96 -5.66 -19.48 2.46
CA ASP A 96 -5.64 -20.94 2.60
C ASP A 96 -4.85 -21.41 3.84
N HIS A 97 -3.76 -20.71 4.19
CA HIS A 97 -2.88 -21.11 5.29
C HIS A 97 -3.35 -20.63 6.67
N HIS A 98 -3.95 -19.45 6.74
CA HIS A 98 -4.37 -18.79 7.98
C HIS A 98 -5.70 -18.04 7.80
N PRO A 99 -6.80 -18.74 7.43
CA PRO A 99 -8.10 -18.12 7.17
C PRO A 99 -8.65 -17.36 8.39
N GLU A 100 -8.28 -17.76 9.61
CA GLU A 100 -8.64 -17.08 10.84
C GLU A 100 -8.15 -15.62 10.92
N ILE A 101 -7.00 -15.30 10.32
CA ILE A 101 -6.50 -13.92 10.24
C ILE A 101 -7.41 -13.09 9.35
N ILE A 102 -7.84 -13.67 8.23
CA ILE A 102 -8.73 -12.99 7.28
C ILE A 102 -10.08 -12.67 7.95
N GLU A 103 -10.66 -13.63 8.67
CA GLU A 103 -11.93 -13.41 9.38
C GLU A 103 -11.81 -12.31 10.45
N LEU A 104 -10.74 -12.30 11.25
CA LEU A 104 -10.50 -11.26 12.27
C LEU A 104 -10.38 -9.85 11.66
N CYS A 105 -9.81 -9.74 10.46
CA CYS A 105 -9.70 -8.46 9.76
C CYS A 105 -11.05 -8.05 9.13
N LYS A 106 -11.83 -9.00 8.60
CA LYS A 106 -13.20 -8.75 8.11
C LYS A 106 -14.13 -8.23 9.20
N GLU A 107 -14.10 -8.81 10.40
CA GLU A 107 -14.87 -8.36 11.56
C GLU A 107 -14.61 -6.90 11.92
N ARG A 108 -13.42 -6.38 11.57
CA ARG A 108 -12.99 -4.98 11.79
C ARG A 108 -13.28 -4.06 10.62
N ASN A 109 -13.90 -4.55 9.55
CA ASN A 109 -14.09 -3.83 8.29
C ASN A 109 -12.79 -3.28 7.71
N TRP A 110 -11.70 -4.01 7.83
CA TRP A 110 -10.43 -3.66 7.22
C TRP A 110 -10.49 -3.90 5.72
N GLU A 111 -9.77 -3.09 4.96
CA GLU A 111 -9.60 -3.27 3.54
C GLU A 111 -8.59 -4.38 3.25
N PHE A 112 -8.78 -5.07 2.11
CA PHE A 112 -7.82 -6.00 1.54
C PHE A 112 -7.44 -5.57 0.13
N PHE A 113 -6.15 -5.36 -0.10
CA PHE A 113 -5.60 -5.15 -1.44
C PHE A 113 -4.51 -6.18 -1.75
N SER A 114 -4.26 -6.41 -3.05
CA SER A 114 -3.38 -7.49 -3.48
C SER A 114 -1.90 -7.20 -3.24
N HIS A 115 -1.17 -8.17 -2.66
CA HIS A 115 0.28 -8.25 -2.61
C HIS A 115 0.77 -9.56 -3.27
N GLY A 116 0.12 -9.96 -4.37
CA GLY A 116 0.35 -11.21 -5.05
C GLY A 116 -0.06 -12.44 -4.22
N ILE A 117 0.44 -13.61 -4.61
CA ILE A 117 0.10 -14.89 -3.97
C ILE A 117 1.01 -15.18 -2.78
N TYR A 118 2.32 -15.21 -3.02
CA TYR A 118 3.38 -15.35 -2.03
C TYR A 118 4.37 -14.20 -2.18
N ASN A 119 4.86 -13.63 -1.09
CA ASN A 119 5.87 -12.57 -1.20
C ASN A 119 7.28 -13.08 -1.63
N THR A 120 7.39 -14.34 -1.94
CA THR A 120 8.57 -14.99 -2.53
C THR A 120 8.46 -15.21 -4.04
N ARG A 121 7.31 -14.92 -4.65
CA ARG A 121 7.07 -15.05 -6.10
C ARG A 121 6.95 -13.68 -6.74
N TYR A 122 7.98 -13.32 -7.49
CA TYR A 122 8.12 -12.01 -8.11
C TYR A 122 7.68 -12.02 -9.56
N THR A 123 7.30 -10.85 -10.08
CA THR A 123 6.91 -10.70 -11.48
C THR A 123 8.10 -10.77 -12.46
N TYR A 124 9.32 -10.61 -11.97
CA TYR A 124 10.52 -10.68 -12.80
C TYR A 124 10.60 -11.97 -13.60
N GLY A 125 10.66 -11.85 -14.93
CA GLY A 125 10.77 -12.97 -15.86
C GLY A 125 9.46 -13.70 -16.15
N MET A 126 8.33 -13.24 -15.63
CA MET A 126 7.02 -13.72 -16.05
C MET A 126 6.69 -13.19 -17.45
N SER A 127 5.98 -14.01 -18.25
CA SER A 127 5.30 -13.51 -19.44
C SER A 127 4.08 -12.69 -19.03
N GLU A 128 3.55 -11.86 -19.94
CA GLU A 128 2.34 -11.08 -19.69
C GLU A 128 1.17 -11.97 -19.26
N ASP A 129 0.98 -13.13 -19.91
CA ASP A 129 -0.10 -14.08 -19.53
C ASP A 129 0.10 -14.67 -18.13
N GLN A 130 1.33 -15.02 -17.74
CA GLN A 130 1.62 -15.57 -16.42
C GLN A 130 1.36 -14.53 -15.32
N GLU A 131 1.72 -13.28 -15.56
CA GLU A 131 1.46 -12.20 -14.61
C GLU A 131 -0.03 -11.87 -14.53
N ARG A 132 -0.75 -11.86 -15.65
CA ARG A 132 -2.21 -11.71 -15.72
C ARG A 132 -2.91 -12.79 -14.90
N ASP A 133 -2.52 -14.04 -15.06
CA ASP A 133 -3.08 -15.17 -14.31
C ASP A 133 -2.81 -15.02 -12.80
N MET A 134 -1.62 -14.61 -12.40
CA MET A 134 -1.27 -14.36 -10.99
C MET A 134 -2.11 -13.22 -10.39
N ILE A 135 -2.27 -12.13 -11.12
CA ILE A 135 -3.09 -10.98 -10.69
C ILE A 135 -4.55 -11.42 -10.56
N ARG A 136 -5.09 -12.13 -11.54
CA ARG A 136 -6.47 -12.65 -11.54
C ARG A 136 -6.72 -13.57 -10.35
N ASP A 137 -5.87 -14.57 -10.15
CA ASP A 137 -5.96 -15.49 -9.03
C ASP A 137 -5.95 -14.76 -7.68
N SER A 138 -5.08 -13.77 -7.54
CA SER A 138 -5.00 -12.94 -6.34
C SER A 138 -6.30 -12.16 -6.09
N MET A 139 -6.85 -11.51 -7.11
CA MET A 139 -8.07 -10.70 -6.98
C MET A 139 -9.32 -11.58 -6.72
N GLU A 140 -9.43 -12.70 -7.41
CA GLU A 140 -10.52 -13.67 -7.20
C GLU A 140 -10.45 -14.31 -5.82
N THR A 141 -9.24 -14.61 -5.32
CA THR A 141 -9.02 -15.16 -3.98
C THR A 141 -9.44 -14.16 -2.90
N ILE A 142 -9.05 -12.89 -3.02
CA ILE A 142 -9.52 -11.84 -2.11
C ILE A 142 -11.04 -11.79 -2.10
N TYR A 143 -11.67 -11.71 -3.28
CA TYR A 143 -13.13 -11.64 -3.37
C TYR A 143 -13.81 -12.87 -2.76
N LYS A 144 -13.33 -14.07 -3.07
CA LYS A 144 -13.86 -15.34 -2.55
C LYS A 144 -13.87 -15.40 -1.03
N HIS A 145 -12.78 -14.97 -0.38
CA HIS A 145 -12.60 -15.11 1.06
C HIS A 145 -13.13 -13.90 1.86
N THR A 146 -13.16 -12.72 1.26
CA THR A 146 -13.53 -11.50 1.99
C THR A 146 -14.86 -10.90 1.54
N GLY A 147 -15.33 -11.21 0.33
CA GLY A 147 -16.44 -10.52 -0.33
C GLY A 147 -16.06 -9.14 -0.86
N GLN A 148 -14.83 -8.68 -0.67
CA GLN A 148 -14.38 -7.36 -1.14
C GLN A 148 -13.84 -7.46 -2.56
N LYS A 149 -14.30 -6.57 -3.44
CA LYS A 149 -13.71 -6.37 -4.75
C LYS A 149 -12.31 -5.76 -4.57
N CYS A 150 -11.29 -6.40 -5.09
CA CYS A 150 -9.90 -5.94 -4.92
C CYS A 150 -9.69 -4.62 -5.68
N ALA A 151 -9.50 -3.54 -4.96
CA ALA A 151 -9.34 -2.18 -5.51
C ALA A 151 -7.88 -1.80 -5.73
N GLY A 152 -6.97 -2.26 -4.89
CA GLY A 152 -5.59 -1.80 -4.81
C GLY A 152 -4.54 -2.88 -5.02
N TYR A 153 -3.34 -2.43 -5.35
CA TYR A 153 -2.17 -3.28 -5.61
C TYR A 153 -0.89 -2.71 -5.00
N LEU A 154 -0.12 -3.61 -4.42
CA LEU A 154 1.31 -3.45 -4.15
C LEU A 154 2.02 -4.70 -4.67
N ALA A 155 2.96 -4.53 -5.57
CA ALA A 155 3.65 -5.67 -6.16
C ALA A 155 4.46 -6.46 -5.11
N PRO A 156 4.43 -7.82 -5.15
CA PRO A 156 5.21 -8.62 -4.22
C PRO A 156 6.69 -8.26 -4.30
N ALA A 157 7.26 -7.91 -3.15
CA ALA A 157 8.64 -7.41 -3.04
C ALA A 157 8.96 -6.22 -3.98
N LEU A 158 7.97 -5.40 -4.32
CA LEU A 158 8.07 -4.26 -5.23
C LEU A 158 8.60 -4.65 -6.62
N SER A 159 8.30 -5.87 -7.07
CA SER A 159 8.71 -6.37 -8.37
C SER A 159 7.70 -6.00 -9.46
N HIS A 160 8.18 -5.44 -10.56
CA HIS A 160 7.35 -5.04 -11.70
C HIS A 160 7.87 -5.61 -13.00
N SER A 161 6.95 -5.85 -13.93
CA SER A 161 7.21 -5.94 -15.36
C SER A 161 6.75 -4.64 -16.05
N ASP A 162 6.94 -4.58 -17.37
CA ASP A 162 6.43 -3.48 -18.19
C ASP A 162 4.89 -3.46 -18.29
N TYR A 163 4.22 -4.49 -17.76
CA TYR A 163 2.77 -4.69 -17.91
C TYR A 163 2.00 -4.60 -16.59
N THR A 164 2.66 -4.63 -15.44
CA THR A 164 2.04 -4.84 -14.12
C THR A 164 0.83 -3.95 -13.87
N LEU A 165 0.96 -2.63 -14.04
CA LEU A 165 -0.11 -1.68 -13.75
C LEU A 165 -1.26 -1.77 -14.76
N ASP A 166 -0.93 -2.00 -16.03
CA ASP A 166 -1.92 -2.24 -17.07
C ASP A 166 -2.75 -3.48 -16.78
N LEU A 167 -2.08 -4.60 -16.46
CA LEU A 167 -2.72 -5.86 -16.16
C LEU A 167 -3.62 -5.78 -14.93
N PHE A 168 -3.18 -5.08 -13.89
CA PHE A 168 -3.99 -4.91 -12.68
C PHE A 168 -5.27 -4.12 -12.97
N ALA A 169 -5.19 -3.03 -13.71
CA ALA A 169 -6.35 -2.24 -14.11
C ALA A 169 -7.29 -3.02 -15.05
N GLU A 170 -6.75 -3.76 -16.03
CA GLU A 170 -7.51 -4.57 -16.97
C GLU A 170 -8.27 -5.69 -16.26
N VAL A 171 -7.56 -6.53 -15.48
CA VAL A 171 -8.14 -7.66 -14.75
C VAL A 171 -9.19 -7.18 -13.73
N GLY A 172 -8.91 -6.07 -13.03
CA GLY A 172 -9.86 -5.47 -12.11
C GLY A 172 -11.15 -5.05 -12.78
N THR A 173 -11.04 -4.46 -14.00
CA THR A 173 -12.20 -4.08 -14.81
C THR A 173 -12.98 -5.30 -15.29
N GLU A 174 -12.30 -6.34 -15.75
CA GLU A 174 -12.92 -7.59 -16.19
C GLU A 174 -13.70 -8.28 -15.07
N LEU A 175 -13.15 -8.31 -13.85
CA LEU A 175 -13.76 -9.01 -12.72
C LEU A 175 -14.84 -8.18 -12.01
N PHE A 176 -14.62 -6.88 -11.82
CA PHE A 176 -15.39 -6.05 -10.90
C PHE A 176 -15.87 -4.71 -11.48
N GLY A 177 -15.69 -4.48 -12.78
CA GLY A 177 -16.06 -3.21 -13.42
C GLY A 177 -15.28 -2.03 -12.84
N ASP A 178 -15.98 -0.93 -12.56
CA ASP A 178 -15.35 0.31 -12.07
C ASP A 178 -14.83 0.22 -10.64
N GLU A 179 -15.22 -0.78 -9.86
CA GLU A 179 -14.84 -0.91 -8.46
C GLU A 179 -13.53 -1.74 -8.24
N GLY A 180 -13.06 -2.48 -9.25
CA GLY A 180 -11.84 -3.29 -9.13
C GLY A 180 -10.65 -2.67 -9.84
N GLY A 181 -9.43 -2.85 -9.31
CA GLY A 181 -8.22 -2.37 -9.97
C GLY A 181 -8.21 -0.86 -10.19
N ILE A 182 -8.37 -0.06 -9.13
CA ILE A 182 -8.48 1.40 -9.24
C ILE A 182 -7.26 2.16 -8.72
N TYR A 183 -6.38 1.51 -7.94
CA TYR A 183 -5.19 2.18 -7.44
C TYR A 183 -3.97 1.28 -7.29
N THR A 184 -2.81 1.89 -7.28
CA THR A 184 -1.53 1.27 -6.93
C THR A 184 -0.83 2.00 -5.79
N CYS A 185 -0.04 1.25 -5.01
CA CYS A 185 0.86 1.75 -3.98
C CYS A 185 2.34 1.71 -4.41
N ASP A 186 2.64 1.34 -5.66
CA ASP A 186 4.00 1.04 -6.12
C ASP A 186 4.80 2.26 -6.58
N LEU A 187 4.16 3.42 -6.67
CA LEU A 187 4.80 4.64 -7.14
C LEU A 187 5.02 5.60 -5.96
N PHE A 188 6.27 5.80 -5.58
CA PHE A 188 6.67 6.59 -4.42
C PHE A 188 7.06 8.01 -4.82
N HIS A 189 6.21 8.71 -5.57
CA HIS A 189 6.61 9.93 -6.28
C HIS A 189 5.84 11.19 -5.89
N ASP A 190 4.86 11.09 -4.97
CA ASP A 190 4.04 12.23 -4.58
C ASP A 190 3.47 12.08 -3.16
N ASP A 191 3.04 13.18 -2.54
CA ASP A 191 2.32 13.22 -1.27
C ASP A 191 0.80 13.38 -1.44
N GLN A 192 0.34 13.39 -2.70
CA GLN A 192 -1.07 13.46 -3.11
C GLN A 192 -1.37 12.35 -4.12
N PRO A 193 -2.63 11.92 -4.30
CA PRO A 193 -2.95 10.96 -5.35
C PRO A 193 -2.66 11.55 -6.73
N THR A 194 -2.17 10.71 -7.63
CA THR A 194 -1.86 11.12 -9.01
C THR A 194 -2.55 10.21 -10.02
N PRO A 195 -3.16 10.77 -11.08
CA PRO A 195 -3.69 10.00 -12.19
C PRO A 195 -2.59 9.18 -12.88
N ILE A 196 -2.89 7.91 -13.15
CA ILE A 196 -2.00 6.98 -13.84
C ILE A 196 -2.66 6.55 -15.14
N LYS A 197 -1.86 6.53 -16.20
CA LYS A 197 -2.27 6.06 -17.52
C LYS A 197 -2.15 4.55 -17.60
N THR A 198 -3.21 3.88 -18.00
CA THR A 198 -3.21 2.44 -18.27
C THR A 198 -3.84 2.15 -19.63
N ARG A 199 -3.53 0.99 -20.22
CA ARG A 199 -4.12 0.54 -21.47
C ARG A 199 -5.65 0.43 -21.44
N SER A 200 -6.21 0.21 -20.27
CA SER A 200 -7.66 0.10 -20.06
C SER A 200 -8.41 1.42 -20.20
N ASN A 201 -7.72 2.55 -20.23
CA ASN A 201 -8.30 3.91 -20.20
C ASN A 201 -9.25 4.15 -18.99
N LYS A 202 -9.18 3.30 -17.97
CA LYS A 202 -9.92 3.45 -16.73
C LYS A 202 -9.29 4.55 -15.87
N LYS A 203 -10.08 5.23 -15.05
CA LYS A 203 -9.55 6.08 -13.99
C LYS A 203 -8.76 5.21 -13.01
N PHE A 204 -7.45 5.39 -12.99
CA PHE A 204 -6.53 4.65 -12.17
C PHE A 204 -5.57 5.63 -11.49
N VAL A 205 -5.29 5.42 -10.21
CA VAL A 205 -4.50 6.37 -9.42
C VAL A 205 -3.35 5.70 -8.69
N SER A 206 -2.24 6.42 -8.54
CA SER A 206 -1.26 6.13 -7.50
C SER A 206 -1.69 6.83 -6.21
N ILE A 207 -1.72 6.12 -5.10
CA ILE A 207 -1.88 6.72 -3.78
C ILE A 207 -0.56 6.66 -3.02
N PRO A 208 -0.22 7.69 -2.23
CA PRO A 208 1.00 7.69 -1.44
C PRO A 208 1.06 6.51 -0.47
N TYR A 209 2.08 5.68 -0.68
CA TYR A 209 2.55 4.61 0.20
C TYR A 209 4.03 4.89 0.45
N SER A 210 4.45 5.07 1.68
CA SER A 210 5.78 5.59 1.95
C SER A 210 6.83 4.48 2.13
N LEU A 211 7.94 4.59 1.42
CA LEU A 211 9.13 3.78 1.73
C LEU A 211 9.83 4.27 3.00
N GLU A 212 9.88 5.59 3.23
CA GLU A 212 10.54 6.18 4.40
C GLU A 212 9.83 5.82 5.72
N MET A 213 8.50 5.71 5.69
CA MET A 213 7.70 5.30 6.85
C MET A 213 7.51 3.79 6.95
N ASN A 214 8.07 3.00 6.02
CA ASN A 214 7.98 1.55 6.02
C ASN A 214 8.90 0.96 7.12
N ASP A 215 8.32 0.19 8.03
CA ASP A 215 9.01 -0.38 9.19
C ASP A 215 10.12 -1.37 8.81
N THR A 216 9.99 -2.09 7.68
CA THR A 216 11.07 -2.95 7.19
C THR A 216 12.25 -2.12 6.68
N ILE A 217 11.99 -1.04 5.96
CA ILE A 217 13.05 -0.11 5.54
C ILE A 217 13.69 0.53 6.76
N ALA A 218 12.90 1.01 7.71
CA ALA A 218 13.42 1.62 8.94
C ALA A 218 14.29 0.65 9.75
N TYR A 219 13.75 -0.52 10.09
CA TYR A 219 14.43 -1.43 11.02
C TYR A 219 15.49 -2.34 10.38
N VAL A 220 15.26 -2.77 9.15
CA VAL A 220 16.14 -3.78 8.51
C VAL A 220 17.18 -3.12 7.60
N VAL A 221 16.77 -2.15 6.80
CA VAL A 221 17.68 -1.48 5.86
C VAL A 221 18.46 -0.37 6.58
N ASN A 222 17.75 0.57 7.17
CA ASN A 222 18.33 1.76 7.79
C ASN A 222 18.77 1.54 9.23
N LYS A 223 18.38 0.42 9.87
CA LYS A 223 18.73 0.03 11.25
C LYS A 223 18.40 1.11 12.28
N ILE A 224 17.25 1.77 12.09
CA ILE A 224 16.76 2.84 12.96
C ILE A 224 16.25 2.22 14.27
N GLU A 225 16.61 2.84 15.40
CA GLU A 225 16.10 2.45 16.72
C GLU A 225 14.61 2.78 16.87
N PRO A 226 13.84 2.00 17.65
CA PRO A 226 12.39 2.17 17.73
C PRO A 226 11.93 3.58 18.12
N GLN A 227 12.61 4.22 19.07
CA GLN A 227 12.31 5.59 19.50
C GLN A 227 12.54 6.60 18.39
N ARG A 228 13.59 6.40 17.59
CA ARG A 228 13.88 7.27 16.44
C ARG A 228 12.86 7.08 15.34
N TYR A 229 12.41 5.84 15.10
CA TYR A 229 11.34 5.58 14.13
C TYR A 229 10.01 6.23 14.54
N GLY A 230 9.61 6.11 15.82
CA GLY A 230 8.43 6.80 16.33
C GLY A 230 8.53 8.33 16.19
N GLN A 231 9.72 8.90 16.43
CA GLN A 231 9.95 10.34 16.23
C GLN A 231 9.90 10.73 14.74
N GLN A 232 10.48 9.91 13.86
CA GLN A 232 10.44 10.13 12.41
C GLN A 232 8.99 10.14 11.89
N ILE A 233 8.12 9.26 12.40
CA ILE A 233 6.69 9.27 12.07
C ILE A 233 6.04 10.61 12.46
N LYS A 234 6.31 11.09 13.68
CA LYS A 234 5.78 12.38 14.16
C LYS A 234 6.29 13.58 13.35
N ASP A 235 7.60 13.62 13.07
CA ASP A 235 8.22 14.69 12.28
C ASP A 235 7.63 14.75 10.86
N ASN A 236 7.41 13.58 10.24
CA ASN A 236 6.77 13.47 8.92
C ASN A 236 5.30 13.92 8.97
N PHE A 237 4.58 13.49 10.00
CA PHE A 237 3.20 13.92 10.22
C PHE A 237 3.10 15.44 10.35
N ASP A 238 3.90 16.07 11.20
CA ASP A 238 3.87 17.51 11.43
C ASP A 238 4.06 18.30 10.14
N ARG A 239 4.97 17.84 9.28
CA ARG A 239 5.23 18.51 8.01
C ARG A 239 4.05 18.38 7.05
N LEU A 240 3.55 17.18 6.83
CA LEU A 240 2.42 16.93 5.92
C LEU A 240 1.13 17.57 6.44
N TYR A 241 0.90 17.55 7.76
CA TYR A 241 -0.25 18.20 8.37
C TYR A 241 -0.24 19.72 8.19
N ALA A 242 0.93 20.35 8.32
CA ALA A 242 1.09 21.79 8.06
C ALA A 242 0.84 22.14 6.59
N GLU A 243 1.36 21.35 5.66
CA GLU A 243 1.15 21.54 4.22
C GLU A 243 -0.30 21.27 3.80
N GLY A 244 -0.95 20.31 4.45
CA GLY A 244 -2.35 19.95 4.24
C GLY A 244 -3.34 21.11 4.44
N ALA A 245 -2.95 22.16 5.15
CA ALA A 245 -3.75 23.39 5.26
C ALA A 245 -3.93 24.12 3.92
N ASN A 246 -2.99 23.95 2.99
CA ASN A 246 -3.05 24.55 1.66
C ASN A 246 -3.76 23.66 0.65
N SER A 247 -3.43 22.36 0.67
CA SER A 247 -4.07 21.33 -0.16
C SER A 247 -3.86 19.97 0.51
N GLY A 248 -4.91 19.19 0.64
CA GLY A 248 -4.89 17.92 1.38
C GLY A 248 -3.75 17.01 1.00
N THR A 249 -3.00 16.57 2.00
CA THR A 249 -1.89 15.61 1.89
C THR A 249 -2.32 14.22 2.32
N ILE A 250 -1.47 13.22 2.07
CA ILE A 250 -1.68 11.83 2.53
C ILE A 250 -0.46 11.39 3.32
N MET A 251 -0.70 10.68 4.42
CA MET A 251 0.32 9.95 5.13
C MET A 251 -0.05 8.48 5.25
N CYS A 252 0.84 7.59 4.81
CA CYS A 252 0.77 6.15 5.01
C CYS A 252 1.86 5.69 5.97
N ILE A 253 1.52 4.77 6.87
CA ILE A 253 2.51 4.00 7.61
C ILE A 253 2.40 2.54 7.17
N PRO A 254 3.26 2.07 6.26
CA PRO A 254 3.39 0.66 5.94
C PRO A 254 4.04 -0.11 7.09
N THR A 255 3.39 -1.17 7.53
CA THR A 255 3.88 -1.99 8.64
C THR A 255 3.92 -3.45 8.25
N HIS A 256 4.78 -4.22 8.92
CA HIS A 256 4.81 -5.67 8.80
C HIS A 256 4.56 -6.27 10.19
N ASN A 257 3.64 -7.21 10.28
CA ASN A 257 3.30 -7.85 11.55
C ASN A 257 4.49 -8.57 12.21
N TYR A 258 5.52 -8.90 11.43
CA TYR A 258 6.77 -9.47 11.89
C TYR A 258 7.91 -8.43 12.07
N GLN A 259 7.62 -7.13 12.00
CA GLN A 259 8.58 -6.07 12.25
C GLN A 259 8.10 -5.15 13.38
N VAL A 260 7.07 -4.37 13.16
CA VAL A 260 6.58 -3.39 14.13
C VAL A 260 6.07 -4.04 15.43
N SER A 261 5.53 -5.27 15.35
CA SER A 261 4.85 -5.93 16.47
C SER A 261 5.77 -6.60 17.49
N TYR A 262 7.09 -6.47 17.35
CA TYR A 262 7.99 -6.90 18.43
C TYR A 262 7.77 -6.05 19.68
N PRO A 263 7.72 -6.64 20.90
CA PRO A 263 7.38 -5.94 22.13
C PRO A 263 8.16 -4.65 22.37
N HIS A 264 9.46 -4.66 22.08
CA HIS A 264 10.34 -3.50 22.27
C HIS A 264 10.13 -2.36 21.26
N ARG A 265 9.40 -2.62 20.15
CA ARG A 265 9.07 -1.64 19.12
C ARG A 265 7.68 -1.03 19.29
N MET A 266 6.75 -1.79 19.87
CA MET A 266 5.34 -1.41 20.00
C MET A 266 5.13 -0.07 20.71
N LYS A 267 5.88 0.20 21.80
CA LYS A 267 5.71 1.44 22.56
C LYS A 267 5.92 2.70 21.70
N ALA A 268 7.01 2.74 20.94
CA ALA A 268 7.31 3.91 20.11
C ALA A 268 6.30 4.09 18.97
N PHE A 269 5.82 2.99 18.42
CA PHE A 269 4.78 3.01 17.39
C PHE A 269 3.43 3.46 17.97
N GLU A 270 3.05 2.96 19.14
CA GLU A 270 1.84 3.38 19.85
C GLU A 270 1.86 4.88 20.16
N GLU A 271 2.97 5.42 20.69
CA GLU A 271 3.14 6.84 20.96
C GLU A 271 3.02 7.72 19.68
N ALA A 272 3.39 7.18 18.53
CA ALA A 272 3.21 7.87 17.25
C ALA A 272 1.75 7.85 16.78
N LEU A 273 1.05 6.72 16.94
CA LEU A 273 -0.39 6.64 16.61
C LEU A 273 -1.23 7.53 17.53
N ASP A 274 -0.94 7.53 18.83
CA ASP A 274 -1.57 8.42 19.81
C ASP A 274 -1.43 9.89 19.43
N TYR A 275 -0.21 10.27 19.02
CA TYR A 275 0.08 11.62 18.56
C TYR A 275 -0.75 12.01 17.33
N ILE A 276 -0.78 11.16 16.30
CA ILE A 276 -1.50 11.44 15.05
C ILE A 276 -3.01 11.51 15.28
N THR A 277 -3.57 10.53 15.98
CA THR A 277 -5.02 10.45 16.22
C THR A 277 -5.53 11.46 17.24
N GLY A 278 -4.63 12.13 17.97
CA GLY A 278 -4.95 13.25 18.85
C GLY A 278 -5.25 14.57 18.09
N HIS A 279 -5.14 14.61 16.77
CA HIS A 279 -5.42 15.79 15.95
C HIS A 279 -6.81 15.70 15.29
N ASP A 280 -7.62 16.77 15.41
CA ASP A 280 -9.03 16.75 14.95
C ASP A 280 -9.17 16.78 13.41
N ASP A 281 -8.24 17.43 12.69
CA ASP A 281 -8.31 17.63 11.24
C ASP A 281 -7.61 16.53 10.44
N VAL A 282 -7.65 15.29 10.93
CA VAL A 282 -7.09 14.11 10.27
C VAL A 282 -8.22 13.17 9.87
N TRP A 283 -8.28 12.85 8.59
CA TRP A 283 -9.17 11.81 8.09
C TRP A 283 -8.51 10.44 8.21
N VAL A 284 -8.78 9.73 9.30
CA VAL A 284 -8.32 8.35 9.50
C VAL A 284 -9.18 7.43 8.64
N THR A 285 -8.57 6.78 7.64
CA THR A 285 -9.29 6.11 6.56
C THR A 285 -8.52 4.90 6.01
N THR A 286 -8.92 4.40 4.85
CA THR A 286 -8.28 3.29 4.13
C THR A 286 -7.74 3.76 2.77
N GLY A 287 -6.83 2.98 2.19
CA GLY A 287 -6.29 3.27 0.86
C GLY A 287 -7.37 3.33 -0.21
N ARG A 288 -8.33 2.40 -0.13
CA ARG A 288 -9.48 2.36 -1.04
C ARG A 288 -10.33 3.63 -0.95
N GLU A 289 -10.70 4.04 0.25
CA GLU A 289 -11.53 5.24 0.44
C GLU A 289 -10.84 6.52 -0.07
N ILE A 290 -9.51 6.60 0.08
CA ILE A 290 -8.72 7.69 -0.49
C ILE A 290 -8.79 7.67 -2.02
N ALA A 291 -8.57 6.51 -2.63
CA ALA A 291 -8.60 6.35 -4.09
C ALA A 291 -9.99 6.66 -4.67
N GLU A 292 -11.05 6.10 -4.09
CA GLU A 292 -12.44 6.34 -4.50
C GLU A 292 -12.80 7.83 -4.39
N TYR A 293 -12.48 8.46 -3.26
CA TYR A 293 -12.76 9.88 -3.03
C TYR A 293 -12.03 10.79 -4.03
N PHE A 294 -10.76 10.50 -4.31
CA PHE A 294 -10.01 11.27 -5.29
C PHE A 294 -10.53 11.07 -6.72
N ILE A 295 -10.87 9.83 -7.10
CA ILE A 295 -11.41 9.50 -8.42
C ILE A 295 -12.74 10.23 -8.65
N GLU A 296 -13.59 10.26 -7.65
CA GLU A 296 -14.91 10.88 -7.73
C GLU A 296 -14.82 12.43 -7.81
N ASN A 297 -13.96 13.04 -7.02
CA ASN A 297 -13.99 14.49 -6.79
C ASN A 297 -12.88 15.25 -7.51
N TYR A 298 -11.72 14.65 -7.79
CA TYR A 298 -10.52 15.38 -8.21
C TYR A 298 -9.82 14.84 -9.45
N TYR A 299 -10.07 13.59 -9.84
CA TYR A 299 -9.33 12.94 -10.93
C TYR A 299 -9.35 13.75 -12.23
N ASP A 300 -10.53 14.18 -12.67
CA ASP A 300 -10.69 14.89 -13.95
C ASP A 300 -10.02 16.26 -13.93
N ALA A 301 -10.10 16.98 -12.81
CA ALA A 301 -9.42 18.26 -12.64
C ALA A 301 -7.89 18.10 -12.62
N ALA A 302 -7.38 17.08 -11.94
CA ALA A 302 -5.95 16.74 -11.92
C ALA A 302 -5.44 16.36 -13.31
N ALA A 303 -6.14 15.47 -14.02
CA ALA A 303 -5.78 15.05 -15.37
C ALA A 303 -5.77 16.23 -16.36
N ALA A 304 -6.75 17.15 -16.26
CA ALA A 304 -6.80 18.35 -17.08
C ALA A 304 -5.64 19.33 -16.77
N ASP A 305 -5.30 19.53 -15.50
CA ASP A 305 -4.17 20.38 -15.08
C ASP A 305 -2.84 19.82 -15.56
N ILE A 306 -2.64 18.49 -15.44
CA ILE A 306 -1.46 17.80 -15.98
C ILE A 306 -1.34 18.04 -17.49
N ALA A 307 -2.42 17.81 -18.24
CA ALA A 307 -2.43 18.00 -19.69
C ALA A 307 -2.11 19.44 -20.10
N ALA A 308 -2.67 20.42 -19.40
CA ALA A 308 -2.41 21.85 -19.65
C ALA A 308 -0.94 22.21 -19.40
N LYS A 309 -0.32 21.67 -18.34
CA LYS A 309 1.09 21.93 -18.00
C LYS A 309 2.06 21.23 -18.95
N GLN A 310 1.71 20.09 -19.51
CA GLN A 310 2.53 19.41 -20.54
C GLN A 310 2.46 20.14 -21.90
N GLY A 311 1.33 20.72 -22.25
CA GLY A 311 1.16 21.49 -23.49
C GLY A 311 1.83 22.88 -23.47
N ALA A 312 2.22 23.37 -22.29
CA ALA A 312 2.91 24.66 -22.12
C ALA A 312 4.44 24.55 -22.06
N ALA A 313 4.99 23.32 -22.05
CA ALA A 313 6.43 23.02 -22.02
C ALA A 313 6.96 22.66 -23.41
#